data_2c70ad411a0bf109b68c300566677cc2
#
_entry.id   2c70ad411a0bf109b68c300566677cc2
#
_cell.length_a   1.000
_cell.length_b   1.000
_cell.length_c   1.000
_cell.angle_alpha   90.00
_cell.angle_beta   90.00
_cell.angle_gamma   90.00
#
_symmetry.space_group_name_H-M   'P 1'
#
loop_
_entity.id
_entity.type
_entity.pdbx_description
1 polymer ?
#
loop_
_entity_poly.entity_id
_entity_poly.type
_entity_poly.pdbx_seq_one_letter_code
_entity_poly.pdbx_strand_id
1 'polypeptide(L)'
;MTAAASHFQLHVEGSCATLTLDRPIRHNSLDPEDLREFRRLLDQVEAIEGLRALVITGAGEKSFCSGFALDQIADQDWKDRPFETAVERLEQVAVPTICALNGGVYGG
;
A
#
# COMPACT_ATOMS: atom_id res chain seq x y z
N MET A 1 -20.09 4.26 7.04
CA MET A 1 -18.96 5.02 7.57
C MET A 1 -17.79 4.96 6.61
N THR A 2 -17.28 6.07 6.26
CA THR A 2 -16.22 6.11 5.27
C THR A 2 -14.86 6.08 5.95
N ALA A 3 -13.90 5.47 5.27
CA ALA A 3 -12.52 5.54 5.66
C ALA A 3 -11.89 6.77 4.99
N ALA A 4 -12.44 7.94 5.31
CA ALA A 4 -12.08 9.17 4.60
C ALA A 4 -10.59 9.48 4.63
N ALA A 5 -9.87 8.95 5.63
CA ALA A 5 -8.43 9.19 5.76
C ALA A 5 -7.58 8.18 5.00
N SER A 6 -8.19 7.17 4.38
CA SER A 6 -7.41 6.14 3.69
C SER A 6 -6.82 6.68 2.39
N HIS A 7 -5.53 6.40 2.19
CA HIS A 7 -4.82 6.73 0.97
C HIS A 7 -4.71 5.52 0.05
N PHE A 8 -5.58 4.54 0.23
CA PHE A 8 -5.59 3.32 -0.55
C PHE A 8 -6.99 3.01 -1.03
N GLN A 9 -7.07 2.31 -2.15
CA GLN A 9 -8.31 1.73 -2.65
C GLN A 9 -8.09 0.23 -2.82
N LEU A 10 -9.01 -0.58 -2.31
CA LEU A 10 -8.97 -2.02 -2.51
C LEU A 10 -10.16 -2.43 -3.35
N HIS A 11 -9.87 -3.05 -4.48
CA HIS A 11 -10.90 -3.49 -5.41
C HIS A 11 -10.71 -4.98 -5.68
N VAL A 12 -11.78 -5.74 -5.58
CA VAL A 12 -11.73 -7.18 -5.85
C VAL A 12 -12.63 -7.48 -7.05
N GLU A 13 -12.05 -8.15 -8.03
CA GLU A 13 -12.78 -8.55 -9.21
C GLU A 13 -12.41 -10.00 -9.51
N GLY A 14 -13.40 -10.90 -9.41
CA GLY A 14 -13.14 -12.32 -9.57
C GLY A 14 -12.15 -12.82 -8.52
N SER A 15 -11.06 -13.42 -8.96
CA SER A 15 -10.04 -13.95 -8.08
C SER A 15 -8.82 -13.04 -7.95
N CYS A 16 -8.95 -11.78 -8.37
CA CYS A 16 -7.86 -10.80 -8.33
C CYS A 16 -8.24 -9.63 -7.45
N ALA A 17 -7.36 -9.24 -6.53
CA ALA A 17 -7.49 -8.03 -5.73
C ALA A 17 -6.49 -7.01 -6.24
N THR A 18 -6.92 -5.76 -6.35
CA THR A 18 -6.04 -4.65 -6.72
C THR A 18 -6.02 -3.65 -5.57
N LEU A 19 -4.83 -3.42 -5.05
CA LEU A 19 -4.59 -2.44 -4.00
C LEU A 19 -3.90 -1.25 -4.64
N THR A 20 -4.57 -0.11 -4.63
CA THR A 20 -4.10 1.10 -5.29
C THR A 20 -3.64 2.12 -4.26
N LEU A 21 -2.41 2.61 -4.41
CA LEU A 21 -1.95 3.77 -3.65
C LEU A 21 -2.63 4.99 -4.26
N ASP A 22 -3.48 5.66 -3.49
CA ASP A 22 -4.35 6.69 -4.02
C ASP A 22 -4.15 8.02 -3.31
N ARG A 23 -2.99 8.61 -3.56
CA ARG A 23 -2.64 9.94 -3.07
C ARG A 23 -1.80 10.64 -4.15
N PRO A 24 -2.32 10.75 -5.38
CA PRO A 24 -1.52 11.25 -6.52
C PRO A 24 -1.04 12.69 -6.33
N ILE A 25 -1.74 13.50 -5.59
CA ILE A 25 -1.32 14.88 -5.34
C ILE A 25 -0.02 14.96 -4.52
N ARG A 26 0.31 13.89 -3.80
CA ARG A 26 1.55 13.76 -3.04
C ARG A 26 2.45 12.69 -3.66
N HIS A 27 2.24 12.36 -4.93
CA HIS A 27 3.01 11.36 -5.68
C HIS A 27 2.97 9.98 -5.00
N ASN A 28 1.87 9.68 -4.31
CA ASN A 28 1.66 8.43 -3.60
C ASN A 28 2.73 8.17 -2.54
N SER A 29 3.22 9.24 -1.89
CA SER A 29 4.16 9.11 -0.79
C SER A 29 3.46 8.47 0.42
N LEU A 30 4.23 7.79 1.24
CA LEU A 30 3.73 7.03 2.37
C LEU A 30 4.27 7.59 3.69
N ASP A 31 3.38 7.86 4.63
CA ASP A 31 3.77 8.18 5.99
C ASP A 31 3.64 6.93 6.88
N PRO A 32 4.08 6.99 8.15
CA PRO A 32 3.99 5.80 9.01
C PRO A 32 2.57 5.25 9.16
N GLU A 33 1.57 6.13 9.20
CA GLU A 33 0.19 5.68 9.33
C GLU A 33 -0.28 4.96 8.06
N ASP A 34 0.17 5.44 6.90
CA ASP A 34 -0.12 4.75 5.63
C ASP A 34 0.44 3.34 5.63
N LEU A 35 1.66 3.17 6.15
CA LEU A 35 2.28 1.85 6.21
C LEU A 35 1.51 0.91 7.13
N ARG A 36 0.98 1.43 8.24
CA ARG A 36 0.13 0.64 9.14
C ARG A 36 -1.19 0.29 8.49
N GLU A 37 -1.77 1.23 7.76
CA GLU A 37 -3.00 0.98 7.00
C GLU A 37 -2.78 -0.08 5.92
N PHE A 38 -1.64 -0.03 5.24
CA PHE A 38 -1.27 -1.02 4.24
C PHE A 38 -1.29 -2.44 4.85
N ARG A 39 -0.72 -2.59 6.04
CA ARG A 39 -0.74 -3.88 6.73
C ARG A 39 -2.16 -4.35 7.03
N ARG A 40 -3.01 -3.44 7.49
CA ARG A 40 -4.42 -3.78 7.77
C ARG A 40 -5.14 -4.24 6.51
N LEU A 41 -4.84 -3.58 5.39
CA LEU A 41 -5.44 -3.96 4.11
C LEU A 41 -4.95 -5.32 3.62
N LEU A 42 -3.69 -5.66 3.88
CA LEU A 42 -3.20 -6.99 3.57
C LEU A 42 -3.91 -8.07 4.38
N ASP A 43 -4.27 -7.77 5.63
CA ASP A 43 -5.08 -8.69 6.40
C ASP A 43 -6.45 -8.92 5.75
N GLN A 44 -7.06 -7.85 5.23
CA GLN A 44 -8.32 -7.98 4.51
C GLN A 44 -8.17 -8.81 3.24
N VAL A 45 -7.07 -8.60 2.51
CA VAL A 45 -6.79 -9.37 1.30
C VAL A 45 -6.68 -10.86 1.61
N GLU A 46 -5.99 -11.19 2.69
CA GLU A 46 -5.79 -12.60 3.07
C GLU A 46 -7.11 -13.28 3.49
N ALA A 47 -8.10 -12.50 3.89
CA ALA A 47 -9.40 -13.04 4.28
C ALA A 47 -10.32 -13.32 3.09
N ILE A 48 -9.92 -12.93 1.88
CA ILE A 48 -10.76 -13.12 0.69
C ILE A 48 -10.64 -14.56 0.21
N GLU A 49 -11.76 -15.29 0.22
CA GLU A 49 -11.78 -16.66 -0.24
C GLU A 49 -11.65 -16.72 -1.76
N GLY A 50 -10.86 -17.68 -2.23
CA GLY A 50 -10.70 -17.90 -3.66
C GLY A 50 -9.77 -16.90 -4.35
N LEU A 51 -9.10 -16.04 -3.61
CA LEU A 51 -8.18 -15.08 -4.19
C LEU A 51 -6.97 -15.80 -4.77
N ARG A 52 -6.54 -15.42 -5.96
CA ARG A 52 -5.44 -16.05 -6.68
C ARG A 52 -4.29 -15.10 -6.99
N ALA A 53 -4.50 -13.80 -6.87
CA ALA A 53 -3.45 -12.83 -7.12
C ALA A 53 -3.77 -11.50 -6.45
N LEU A 54 -2.72 -10.80 -6.05
CA LEU A 54 -2.80 -9.44 -5.54
C LEU A 54 -1.98 -8.54 -6.46
N VAL A 55 -2.61 -7.48 -6.97
CA VAL A 55 -1.92 -6.47 -7.78
C VAL A 55 -1.82 -5.21 -6.94
N ILE A 56 -0.64 -4.58 -6.93
CA ILE A 56 -0.42 -3.30 -6.28
C ILE A 56 -0.06 -2.30 -7.37
N THR A 57 -0.77 -1.18 -7.41
CA THR A 57 -0.50 -0.14 -8.38
C THR A 57 -0.70 1.24 -7.74
N GLY A 58 -0.44 2.30 -8.48
CA GLY A 58 -0.64 3.66 -8.00
C GLY A 58 -1.67 4.40 -8.81
N ALA A 59 -2.36 5.34 -8.18
CA ALA A 59 -3.28 6.22 -8.86
C ALA A 59 -2.50 7.33 -9.56
N GLY A 60 -3.03 7.81 -10.69
CA GLY A 60 -2.43 8.90 -11.45
C GLY A 60 -1.47 8.41 -12.50
N GLU A 61 -0.83 9.36 -13.18
CA GLU A 61 -0.01 9.06 -14.34
C GLU A 61 1.48 9.27 -14.09
N LYS A 62 1.85 9.89 -12.95
CA LYS A 62 3.24 10.32 -12.72
C LYS A 62 4.02 9.41 -11.81
N SER A 63 3.39 8.84 -10.79
CA SER A 63 4.11 8.10 -9.75
C SER A 63 3.38 6.85 -9.35
N PHE A 64 4.14 5.78 -9.19
CA PHE A 64 3.67 4.61 -8.45
C PHE A 64 3.77 4.92 -6.94
N CYS A 65 4.97 5.24 -6.48
CA CYS A 65 5.22 5.61 -5.10
C CYS A 65 6.51 6.43 -5.03
N SER A 66 6.45 7.61 -4.41
CA SER A 66 7.62 8.47 -4.30
C SER A 66 8.43 8.23 -3.03
N GLY A 67 8.04 7.21 -2.24
CA GLY A 67 8.75 6.87 -1.02
C GLY A 67 8.11 7.46 0.21
N PHE A 68 8.92 7.76 1.22
CA PHE A 68 8.39 8.24 2.50
C PHE A 68 8.00 9.70 2.45
N ALA A 69 6.95 10.05 3.19
CA ALA A 69 6.50 11.42 3.35
C ALA A 69 7.40 12.12 4.37
N LEU A 70 8.56 12.59 3.92
CA LEU A 70 9.61 13.13 4.80
C LEU A 70 9.16 14.34 5.60
N ASP A 71 8.26 15.13 5.05
CA ASP A 71 7.76 16.33 5.72
C ASP A 71 6.82 16.03 6.88
N GLN A 72 6.47 14.77 7.10
CA GLN A 72 5.54 14.35 8.14
C GLN A 72 6.17 13.37 9.12
N ILE A 73 7.49 13.21 9.05
CA ILE A 73 8.17 12.25 9.91
C ILE A 73 8.56 12.88 11.24
N ALA A 74 8.13 12.25 12.34
CA ALA A 74 8.69 12.47 13.66
C ALA A 74 9.40 11.19 14.08
N ASP A 75 10.49 11.33 14.83
CA ASP A 75 11.34 10.18 15.18
C ASP A 75 10.52 9.02 15.81
N GLN A 76 9.60 9.34 16.71
CA GLN A 76 8.84 8.31 17.39
C GLN A 76 7.88 7.56 16.47
N ASP A 77 7.51 8.14 15.34
CA ASP A 77 6.58 7.50 14.41
C ASP A 77 7.22 6.31 13.70
N TRP A 78 8.53 6.23 13.72
CA TRP A 78 9.26 5.15 13.05
C TRP A 78 9.83 4.11 14.00
N LYS A 79 9.57 4.25 15.32
CA LYS A 79 10.15 3.35 16.32
C LYS A 79 9.67 1.91 16.19
N ASP A 80 8.44 1.69 15.78
CA ASP A 80 7.90 0.35 15.59
C ASP A 80 8.23 -0.21 14.20
N ARG A 81 9.09 0.45 13.46
CA ARG A 81 9.59 0.02 12.17
C ARG A 81 8.45 -0.26 11.19
N PRO A 82 7.59 0.73 10.91
CA PRO A 82 6.39 0.49 10.10
C PRO A 82 6.71 0.07 8.67
N PHE A 83 7.80 0.56 8.09
CA PHE A 83 8.19 0.13 6.75
C PHE A 83 8.59 -1.33 6.73
N GLU A 84 9.48 -1.72 7.62
CA GLU A 84 9.98 -3.10 7.67
C GLU A 84 8.86 -4.09 7.96
N THR A 85 7.97 -3.74 8.91
CA THR A 85 6.85 -4.63 9.22
C THR A 85 5.85 -4.72 8.09
N ALA A 86 5.66 -3.63 7.34
CA ALA A 86 4.78 -3.66 6.16
C ALA A 86 5.36 -4.57 5.07
N VAL A 87 6.66 -4.48 4.81
CA VAL A 87 7.32 -5.32 3.81
C VAL A 87 7.28 -6.78 4.24
N GLU A 88 7.56 -7.06 5.50
CA GLU A 88 7.48 -8.43 6.03
C GLU A 88 6.07 -8.99 5.86
N ARG A 89 5.04 -8.17 6.13
CA ARG A 89 3.67 -8.63 5.97
C ARG A 89 3.35 -8.93 4.51
N LEU A 90 3.84 -8.09 3.61
CA LEU A 90 3.63 -8.30 2.17
C LEU A 90 4.28 -9.61 1.71
N GLU A 91 5.47 -9.90 2.20
CA GLU A 91 6.17 -11.14 1.86
C GLU A 91 5.41 -12.39 2.33
N GLN A 92 4.58 -12.25 3.36
CA GLN A 92 3.82 -13.36 3.93
C GLN A 92 2.49 -13.61 3.23
N VAL A 93 2.10 -12.76 2.29
CA VAL A 93 0.83 -12.94 1.56
C VAL A 93 0.92 -14.24 0.76
N ALA A 94 -0.12 -15.08 0.89
CA ALA A 94 -0.09 -16.43 0.34
C ALA A 94 -0.25 -16.51 -1.17
N VAL A 95 -0.80 -15.45 -1.78
CA VAL A 95 -1.00 -15.42 -3.23
C VAL A 95 0.12 -14.63 -3.90
N PRO A 96 0.39 -14.86 -5.19
CA PRO A 96 1.35 -14.05 -5.92
C PRO A 96 1.01 -12.57 -5.86
N THR A 97 2.03 -11.74 -5.64
CA THR A 97 1.90 -10.30 -5.59
C THR A 97 2.61 -9.68 -6.78
N ILE A 98 1.91 -8.83 -7.52
CA ILE A 98 2.41 -8.21 -8.73
C ILE A 98 2.33 -6.70 -8.56
N CYS A 99 3.45 -6.01 -8.73
CA CYS A 99 3.45 -4.55 -8.76
C CYS A 99 3.29 -4.08 -10.19
N ALA A 100 2.17 -3.44 -10.47
CA ALA A 100 1.91 -2.85 -11.78
C ALA A 100 2.35 -1.38 -11.71
N LEU A 101 3.58 -1.12 -12.13
CA LEU A 101 4.17 0.20 -11.99
C LEU A 101 3.59 1.15 -13.03
N ASN A 102 2.91 2.19 -12.56
CA ASN A 102 2.24 3.18 -13.40
C ASN A 102 3.06 4.46 -13.58
N GLY A 103 4.24 4.53 -12.98
CA GLY A 103 5.07 5.73 -13.04
C GLY A 103 6.31 5.58 -12.19
N GLY A 104 6.89 6.69 -11.76
CA GLY A 104 8.13 6.71 -11.01
C GLY A 104 8.07 5.97 -9.69
N VAL A 105 9.17 5.32 -9.32
CA VAL A 105 9.32 4.57 -8.08
C VAL A 105 10.58 5.07 -7.41
N TYR A 106 10.47 5.53 -6.15
CA TYR A 106 11.60 6.08 -5.40
C TYR A 106 11.57 5.59 -3.96
N GLY A 107 12.74 5.47 -3.35
CA GLY A 107 12.90 5.07 -1.97
C GLY A 107 12.66 3.57 -1.76
N GLY A 108 12.08 3.26 -0.62
CA GLY A 108 11.81 1.87 -0.27
C GLY A 108 10.79 1.18 -1.14
#